data_ae70475af3b75bd721c637d4841a3a14
#
_entry.id   ae70475af3b75bd721c637d4841a3a14
#
_cell.length_a   1.000
_cell.length_b   1.000
_cell.length_c   1.000
_cell.angle_alpha   90.00
_cell.angle_beta   90.00
_cell.angle_gamma   90.00
#
_symmetry.space_group_name_H-M   'P 1'
#
loop_
_entity.id
_entity.type
_entity.pdbx_description
1 polymer ?
#
loop_
_entity_poly.entity_id
_entity_poly.type
_entity_poly.pdbx_seq_one_letter_code
_entity_poly.pdbx_strand_id
1 'polypeptide(L)'
;MLNFTLRSFAIIVTSLAAAGTLAQSYPSQPVRIVIGFPPGGTTDVIGRLVAQGLAESLGKSFIVDNRGGASGTIGTAIVAKAEPTGYTLTVVSSTHGTAPALYSSLPYQEKDLAPAGLIATTPYVFVVHPTIPANTFQELLALLRQSPGKYSFASSSPGTAQHLGGELVKRMASVDMVHVPYKGTGVLLPDLLSGRVPMMFENVAIMTPHIRKGSLRPLAVSSAKRTPLLPDVPTVAESGLGGFEVLGWFALLAPAGTPPPVIKMLNAEVNKLIVKPSVVERFAALGAEPLGGTPERTAAFIRNEQEKWGKVIRDSGIKAD
;
A
#
# COMPACT_ATOMS: atom_id res chain seq x y z
N MET A 1 -38.88 53.04 45.01
CA MET A 1 -37.53 52.65 44.59
C MET A 1 -37.30 51.14 44.75
N LEU A 2 -38.18 50.29 44.22
CA LEU A 2 -38.07 48.85 44.44
C LEU A 2 -38.33 48.02 43.15
N ASN A 3 -38.28 48.62 41.95
CA ASN A 3 -38.58 47.89 40.67
C ASN A 3 -37.45 47.89 39.66
N PHE A 4 -36.22 48.25 40.06
CA PHE A 4 -35.09 48.32 39.09
C PHE A 4 -34.09 47.16 39.25
N THR A 5 -34.14 46.39 40.32
CA THR A 5 -33.17 45.35 40.63
C THR A 5 -33.55 43.93 40.11
N LEU A 6 -34.81 43.69 39.70
CA LEU A 6 -35.24 42.35 39.23
C LEU A 6 -35.05 42.14 37.70
N ARG A 7 -34.81 43.18 36.92
CA ARG A 7 -34.63 43.04 35.47
C ARG A 7 -33.20 42.73 35.04
N SER A 8 -32.21 43.00 35.88
CA SER A 8 -30.79 42.75 35.56
C SER A 8 -30.34 41.32 35.87
N PHE A 9 -31.08 40.56 36.67
CA PHE A 9 -30.72 39.17 36.99
C PHE A 9 -31.23 38.12 36.00
N ALA A 10 -32.24 38.47 35.18
CA ALA A 10 -32.81 37.57 34.18
C ALA A 10 -32.00 37.48 32.89
N ILE A 11 -31.08 38.43 32.60
CA ILE A 11 -30.28 38.46 31.34
C ILE A 11 -28.98 37.66 31.47
N ILE A 12 -28.47 37.41 32.69
CA ILE A 12 -27.19 36.67 32.88
C ILE A 12 -27.38 35.15 32.84
N VAL A 13 -28.59 34.63 33.09
CA VAL A 13 -28.84 33.17 33.11
C VAL A 13 -29.06 32.60 31.69
N THR A 14 -29.40 33.46 30.70
CA THR A 14 -29.65 32.97 29.31
C THR A 14 -28.37 32.84 28.46
N SER A 15 -27.22 33.36 28.90
CA SER A 15 -25.97 33.34 28.14
C SER A 15 -25.09 32.14 28.43
N LEU A 16 -25.43 31.29 29.40
CA LEU A 16 -24.62 30.10 29.74
C LEU A 16 -25.17 28.78 29.13
N ALA A 17 -26.29 28.83 28.43
CA ALA A 17 -26.90 27.64 27.81
C ALA A 17 -26.44 27.37 26.37
N ALA A 18 -25.56 28.18 25.80
CA ALA A 18 -25.13 28.07 24.39
C ALA A 18 -23.75 27.43 24.19
N ALA A 19 -23.11 26.92 25.25
CA ALA A 19 -21.76 26.32 25.13
C ALA A 19 -21.75 24.78 25.19
N GLY A 20 -22.90 24.16 25.02
CA GLY A 20 -22.99 22.70 24.81
C GLY A 20 -23.12 22.36 23.35
N THR A 21 -22.23 22.81 22.50
CA THR A 21 -22.04 22.13 21.21
C THR A 21 -21.58 20.70 21.52
N LEU A 22 -22.57 19.78 21.53
CA LEU A 22 -22.32 18.35 21.50
C LEU A 22 -21.30 18.13 20.42
N ALA A 23 -20.06 17.86 20.80
CA ALA A 23 -19.06 17.35 19.87
C ALA A 23 -19.71 16.13 19.23
N GLN A 24 -20.24 16.29 18.02
CA GLN A 24 -20.88 15.19 17.30
C GLN A 24 -19.88 14.05 17.31
N SER A 25 -20.25 12.93 17.90
CA SER A 25 -19.37 11.78 17.97
C SER A 25 -19.02 11.36 16.54
N TYR A 26 -17.75 11.49 16.18
CA TYR A 26 -17.27 11.00 14.89
C TYR A 26 -17.22 9.45 14.92
N PRO A 27 -17.68 8.77 13.85
CA PRO A 27 -18.42 9.30 12.71
C PRO A 27 -19.93 9.38 13.01
N SER A 28 -20.59 10.47 12.62
CA SER A 28 -22.06 10.63 12.73
C SER A 28 -22.80 10.18 11.45
N GLN A 29 -22.09 10.07 10.33
CA GLN A 29 -22.59 9.68 9.00
C GLN A 29 -21.62 8.73 8.31
N PRO A 30 -21.98 8.13 7.15
CA PRO A 30 -21.09 7.25 6.40
C PRO A 30 -19.76 7.91 6.02
N VAL A 31 -18.68 7.15 6.11
CA VAL A 31 -17.32 7.54 5.74
C VAL A 31 -16.96 6.89 4.41
N ARG A 32 -16.41 7.67 3.48
CA ARG A 32 -15.94 7.19 2.19
C ARG A 32 -14.44 6.84 2.26
N ILE A 33 -14.07 5.64 1.80
CA ILE A 33 -12.68 5.23 1.62
C ILE A 33 -12.38 5.12 0.12
N VAL A 34 -11.61 6.04 -0.40
CA VAL A 34 -11.16 6.03 -1.80
C VAL A 34 -10.00 5.08 -1.96
N ILE A 35 -10.06 4.21 -2.97
CA ILE A 35 -8.97 3.29 -3.33
C ILE A 35 -8.55 3.58 -4.76
N GLY A 36 -7.27 3.94 -4.96
CA GLY A 36 -6.70 4.34 -6.24
C GLY A 36 -6.47 3.18 -7.24
N PHE A 37 -7.11 2.02 -7.03
CA PHE A 37 -6.95 0.82 -7.85
C PHE A 37 -8.30 0.17 -8.16
N PRO A 38 -8.39 -0.62 -9.27
CA PRO A 38 -9.59 -1.38 -9.59
C PRO A 38 -9.98 -2.36 -8.48
N PRO A 39 -11.28 -2.74 -8.41
CA PRO A 39 -11.75 -3.79 -7.50
C PRO A 39 -11.02 -5.13 -7.70
N GLY A 40 -10.87 -5.89 -6.62
CA GLY A 40 -10.30 -7.25 -6.61
C GLY A 40 -8.77 -7.33 -6.50
N GLY A 41 -8.05 -6.22 -6.62
CA GLY A 41 -6.61 -6.18 -6.34
C GLY A 41 -6.31 -6.17 -4.83
N THR A 42 -5.05 -6.43 -4.44
CA THR A 42 -4.64 -6.50 -3.03
C THR A 42 -4.99 -5.24 -2.24
N THR A 43 -4.81 -4.05 -2.83
CA THR A 43 -5.17 -2.78 -2.18
C THR A 43 -6.68 -2.68 -1.91
N ASP A 44 -7.52 -3.14 -2.84
CA ASP A 44 -8.97 -3.15 -2.67
C ASP A 44 -9.40 -4.14 -1.57
N VAL A 45 -8.85 -5.35 -1.57
CA VAL A 45 -9.17 -6.37 -0.56
C VAL A 45 -8.78 -5.88 0.84
N ILE A 46 -7.58 -5.34 1.01
CA ILE A 46 -7.11 -4.78 2.30
C ILE A 46 -7.96 -3.56 2.69
N GLY A 47 -8.26 -2.67 1.76
CA GLY A 47 -9.12 -1.51 2.02
C GLY A 47 -10.52 -1.89 2.47
N ARG A 48 -11.11 -2.94 1.89
CA ARG A 48 -12.43 -3.48 2.31
C ARG A 48 -12.36 -4.13 3.69
N LEU A 49 -11.28 -4.82 4.03
CA LEU A 49 -11.07 -5.35 5.40
C LEU A 49 -11.02 -4.21 6.42
N VAL A 50 -10.32 -3.12 6.11
CA VAL A 50 -10.27 -1.93 6.96
C VAL A 50 -11.63 -1.26 7.05
N ALA A 51 -12.33 -1.06 5.93
CA ALA A 51 -13.66 -0.47 5.89
C ALA A 51 -14.67 -1.27 6.75
N GLN A 52 -14.68 -2.60 6.59
CA GLN A 52 -15.54 -3.48 7.38
C GLN A 52 -15.23 -3.38 8.87
N GLY A 53 -13.95 -3.48 9.25
CA GLY A 53 -13.54 -3.45 10.65
C GLY A 53 -13.82 -2.10 11.33
N LEU A 54 -13.61 -0.99 10.63
CA LEU A 54 -13.97 0.34 11.12
C LEU A 54 -15.49 0.51 11.25
N ALA A 55 -16.26 -0.04 10.30
CA ALA A 55 -17.72 0.00 10.39
C ALA A 55 -18.25 -0.79 11.59
N GLU A 56 -17.70 -1.97 11.85
CA GLU A 56 -18.05 -2.80 13.01
C GLU A 56 -17.72 -2.11 14.34
N SER A 57 -16.55 -1.44 14.43
CA SER A 57 -16.11 -0.84 15.69
C SER A 57 -16.74 0.53 15.98
N LEU A 58 -17.00 1.32 14.93
CA LEU A 58 -17.50 2.69 15.06
C LEU A 58 -19.02 2.83 14.81
N GLY A 59 -19.70 1.75 14.43
CA GLY A 59 -21.16 1.71 14.27
C GLY A 59 -21.70 2.54 13.10
N LYS A 60 -20.86 2.90 12.12
CA LYS A 60 -21.25 3.64 10.91
C LYS A 60 -20.64 2.99 9.68
N SER A 61 -21.30 3.14 8.53
CA SER A 61 -20.82 2.57 7.28
C SER A 61 -19.52 3.23 6.80
N PHE A 62 -18.54 2.41 6.42
CA PHE A 62 -17.35 2.83 5.69
C PHE A 62 -17.44 2.26 4.26
N ILE A 63 -17.61 3.15 3.29
CA ILE A 63 -17.95 2.79 1.90
C ILE A 63 -16.69 2.89 1.03
N VAL A 64 -16.29 1.77 0.43
CA VAL A 64 -15.16 1.74 -0.51
C VAL A 64 -15.60 2.28 -1.87
N ASP A 65 -14.83 3.23 -2.40
CA ASP A 65 -14.99 3.84 -3.72
C ASP A 65 -13.69 3.72 -4.52
N ASN A 66 -13.70 2.85 -5.53
CA ASN A 66 -12.54 2.60 -6.36
C ASN A 66 -12.39 3.69 -7.43
N ARG A 67 -11.30 4.46 -7.38
CA ARG A 67 -10.93 5.55 -8.32
C ARG A 67 -9.53 5.30 -8.87
N GLY A 68 -9.42 4.30 -9.74
CA GLY A 68 -8.15 3.89 -10.31
C GLY A 68 -7.57 4.88 -11.32
N GLY A 69 -6.27 4.77 -11.54
CA GLY A 69 -5.51 5.48 -12.56
C GLY A 69 -4.21 6.07 -12.05
N ALA A 70 -3.22 6.21 -12.95
CA ALA A 70 -1.88 6.76 -12.69
C ALA A 70 -1.25 6.19 -11.41
N SER A 71 -1.19 4.86 -11.29
CA SER A 71 -0.62 4.14 -10.12
C SER A 71 -1.24 4.54 -8.76
N GLY A 72 -2.52 4.96 -8.76
CA GLY A 72 -3.25 5.34 -7.55
C GLY A 72 -3.26 6.84 -7.25
N THR A 73 -2.50 7.66 -7.99
CA THR A 73 -2.39 9.10 -7.72
C THR A 73 -3.69 9.85 -7.94
N ILE A 74 -4.55 9.40 -8.87
CA ILE A 74 -5.89 9.99 -9.10
C ILE A 74 -6.76 9.84 -7.85
N GLY A 75 -6.85 8.65 -7.29
CA GLY A 75 -7.61 8.39 -6.07
C GLY A 75 -7.07 9.17 -4.87
N THR A 76 -5.75 9.22 -4.71
CA THR A 76 -5.08 9.98 -3.65
C THR A 76 -5.35 11.47 -3.77
N ALA A 77 -5.33 12.04 -4.99
CA ALA A 77 -5.62 13.45 -5.23
C ALA A 77 -7.06 13.86 -4.86
N ILE A 78 -8.02 12.95 -5.03
CA ILE A 78 -9.41 13.20 -4.61
C ILE A 78 -9.45 13.43 -3.09
N VAL A 79 -8.71 12.65 -2.32
CA VAL A 79 -8.68 12.76 -0.85
C VAL A 79 -7.85 13.95 -0.40
N ALA A 80 -6.71 14.20 -1.02
CA ALA A 80 -5.87 15.36 -0.72
C ALA A 80 -6.61 16.71 -0.86
N LYS A 81 -7.65 16.74 -1.73
CA LYS A 81 -8.49 17.93 -1.99
C LYS A 81 -9.85 17.90 -1.27
N ALA A 82 -10.13 16.85 -0.51
CA ALA A 82 -11.40 16.73 0.20
C ALA A 82 -11.41 17.58 1.48
N GLU A 83 -12.63 17.90 1.95
CA GLU A 83 -12.83 18.59 3.23
C GLU A 83 -12.15 17.83 4.38
N PRO A 84 -11.36 18.49 5.25
CA PRO A 84 -10.59 17.85 6.29
C PRO A 84 -11.45 17.48 7.52
N THR A 85 -12.54 16.79 7.28
CA THR A 85 -13.50 16.39 8.33
C THR A 85 -13.35 14.92 8.76
N GLY A 86 -12.51 14.14 8.05
CA GLY A 86 -12.35 12.71 8.28
C GLY A 86 -13.40 11.83 7.56
N TYR A 87 -14.37 12.40 6.85
CA TYR A 87 -15.40 11.62 6.13
C TYR A 87 -14.97 11.17 4.74
N THR A 88 -13.81 11.59 4.25
CA THR A 88 -13.18 11.07 3.02
C THR A 88 -11.75 10.66 3.35
N LEU A 89 -11.47 9.37 3.23
CA LEU A 89 -10.19 8.76 3.57
C LEU A 89 -9.64 8.03 2.33
N THR A 90 -8.37 7.64 2.36
CA THR A 90 -7.80 6.75 1.34
C THR A 90 -6.99 5.63 1.97
N VAL A 91 -7.06 4.44 1.36
CA VAL A 91 -6.04 3.40 1.57
C VAL A 91 -5.09 3.46 0.38
N VAL A 92 -3.85 3.82 0.67
CA VAL A 92 -2.75 3.86 -0.30
C VAL A 92 -1.92 2.59 -0.23
N SER A 93 -1.20 2.29 -1.31
CA SER A 93 -0.19 1.22 -1.38
C SER A 93 1.21 1.79 -1.55
N SER A 94 2.22 0.92 -1.64
CA SER A 94 3.62 1.29 -1.84
C SER A 94 3.89 2.21 -3.04
N THR A 95 2.98 2.26 -4.03
CA THR A 95 3.06 3.23 -5.13
C THR A 95 2.96 4.68 -4.67
N HIS A 96 2.33 4.96 -3.52
CA HIS A 96 2.31 6.29 -2.92
C HIS A 96 3.72 6.76 -2.50
N GLY A 97 4.56 5.83 -2.04
CA GLY A 97 5.97 6.11 -1.72
C GLY A 97 6.85 6.35 -2.95
N THR A 98 6.47 5.82 -4.12
CA THR A 98 7.27 5.94 -5.36
C THR A 98 6.80 7.07 -6.26
N ALA A 99 5.55 7.49 -6.15
CA ALA A 99 4.93 8.48 -7.02
C ALA A 99 5.70 9.81 -7.12
N PRO A 100 6.25 10.40 -6.03
CA PRO A 100 6.99 11.67 -6.11
C PRO A 100 8.26 11.61 -6.97
N ALA A 101 8.83 10.43 -7.14
CA ALA A 101 10.03 10.25 -7.97
C ALA A 101 9.72 9.82 -9.41
N LEU A 102 8.53 9.28 -9.65
CA LEU A 102 8.11 8.72 -10.93
C LEU A 102 7.46 9.75 -11.86
N TYR A 103 6.69 10.67 -11.28
CA TYR A 103 5.91 11.63 -12.04
C TYR A 103 6.56 13.01 -11.96
N SER A 104 6.69 13.66 -13.10
CA SER A 104 7.18 15.04 -13.21
C SER A 104 6.28 16.05 -12.48
N SER A 105 4.97 15.76 -12.41
CA SER A 105 3.97 16.55 -11.68
C SER A 105 2.94 15.65 -11.03
N LEU A 106 2.70 15.83 -9.74
CA LEU A 106 1.62 15.17 -9.02
C LEU A 106 0.47 16.17 -8.77
N PRO A 107 -0.80 15.72 -8.83
CA PRO A 107 -1.97 16.57 -8.58
C PRO A 107 -2.19 16.87 -7.08
N TYR A 108 -1.27 16.48 -6.21
CA TYR A 108 -1.25 16.71 -4.75
C TYR A 108 0.19 16.74 -4.25
N GLN A 109 0.38 17.21 -3.03
CA GLN A 109 1.66 17.13 -2.30
C GLN A 109 1.49 16.24 -1.06
N GLU A 110 2.59 15.68 -0.55
CA GLU A 110 2.54 14.84 0.66
C GLU A 110 1.94 15.58 1.87
N LYS A 111 2.23 16.88 2.00
CA LYS A 111 1.67 17.74 3.05
C LYS A 111 0.16 17.92 2.99
N ASP A 112 -0.50 17.57 1.88
CA ASP A 112 -1.95 17.65 1.72
C ASP A 112 -2.67 16.43 2.34
N LEU A 113 -1.90 15.49 2.92
CA LEU A 113 -2.40 14.27 3.52
C LEU A 113 -1.93 14.14 4.98
N ALA A 114 -2.80 13.57 5.82
CA ALA A 114 -2.53 13.25 7.21
C ALA A 114 -2.52 11.72 7.39
N PRO A 115 -1.37 11.10 7.74
CA PRO A 115 -1.30 9.67 8.02
C PRO A 115 -2.16 9.30 9.24
N ALA A 116 -3.04 8.31 9.08
CA ALA A 116 -3.86 7.78 10.16
C ALA A 116 -3.35 6.43 10.71
N GLY A 117 -2.67 5.61 9.89
CA GLY A 117 -2.06 4.37 10.38
C GLY A 117 -1.53 3.48 9.28
N LEU A 118 -0.46 2.74 9.59
CA LEU A 118 0.00 1.61 8.78
C LEU A 118 -0.94 0.43 8.99
N ILE A 119 -1.20 -0.31 7.91
CA ILE A 119 -2.13 -1.45 7.93
C ILE A 119 -1.35 -2.75 7.89
N ALA A 120 -0.65 -3.01 6.79
CA ALA A 120 0.05 -4.26 6.57
C ALA A 120 1.19 -4.09 5.55
N THR A 121 2.11 -5.07 5.54
CA THR A 121 3.07 -5.30 4.45
C THR A 121 2.77 -6.61 3.75
N THR A 122 3.25 -6.76 2.50
CA THR A 122 3.16 -8.00 1.74
C THR A 122 4.48 -8.28 1.03
N PRO A 123 5.05 -9.49 1.14
CA PRO A 123 6.19 -9.89 0.36
C PRO A 123 5.79 -10.22 -1.09
N TYR A 124 6.77 -10.13 -1.97
CA TYR A 124 6.70 -10.62 -3.35
C TYR A 124 7.55 -11.87 -3.49
N VAL A 125 7.24 -12.69 -4.50
CA VAL A 125 8.07 -13.81 -4.92
C VAL A 125 8.57 -13.56 -6.33
N PHE A 126 9.86 -13.78 -6.57
CA PHE A 126 10.41 -13.83 -7.91
C PHE A 126 10.07 -15.19 -8.51
N VAL A 127 9.24 -15.19 -9.52
CA VAL A 127 8.83 -16.40 -10.23
C VAL A 127 9.36 -16.37 -11.65
N VAL A 128 9.64 -17.58 -12.17
CA VAL A 128 10.00 -17.78 -13.57
C VAL A 128 9.10 -18.83 -14.21
N HIS A 129 8.84 -18.68 -15.50
CA HIS A 129 8.24 -19.74 -16.31
C HIS A 129 9.19 -20.92 -16.42
N PRO A 130 8.73 -22.19 -16.44
CA PRO A 130 9.58 -23.39 -16.50
C PRO A 130 10.55 -23.45 -17.68
N THR A 131 10.32 -22.68 -18.75
CA THR A 131 11.26 -22.55 -19.89
C THR A 131 12.56 -21.83 -19.55
N ILE A 132 12.63 -21.11 -18.44
CA ILE A 132 13.88 -20.52 -17.95
C ILE A 132 14.72 -21.64 -17.33
N PRO A 133 15.95 -21.91 -17.84
CA PRO A 133 16.81 -22.97 -17.35
C PRO A 133 17.56 -22.56 -16.06
N ALA A 134 16.80 -22.18 -15.03
CA ALA A 134 17.32 -21.83 -13.71
C ALA A 134 16.37 -22.38 -12.64
N ASN A 135 16.91 -23.12 -11.67
CA ASN A 135 16.16 -23.72 -10.57
C ASN A 135 16.35 -22.95 -9.25
N THR A 136 17.39 -22.14 -9.20
CA THR A 136 17.72 -21.27 -8.06
C THR A 136 17.88 -19.83 -8.53
N PHE A 137 17.79 -18.89 -7.57
CA PHE A 137 18.03 -17.49 -7.87
C PHE A 137 19.46 -17.21 -8.32
N GLN A 138 20.45 -17.94 -7.77
CA GLN A 138 21.86 -17.84 -8.19
C GLN A 138 22.05 -18.32 -9.64
N GLU A 139 21.41 -19.44 -10.03
CA GLU A 139 21.45 -19.91 -11.42
C GLU A 139 20.83 -18.90 -12.38
N LEU A 140 19.73 -18.25 -11.97
CA LEU A 140 19.14 -17.15 -12.75
C LEU A 140 20.13 -15.99 -12.90
N LEU A 141 20.78 -15.53 -11.83
CA LEU A 141 21.76 -14.45 -11.93
C LEU A 141 22.93 -14.82 -12.85
N ALA A 142 23.40 -16.07 -12.81
CA ALA A 142 24.45 -16.56 -13.71
C ALA A 142 23.97 -16.54 -15.19
N LEU A 143 22.74 -16.99 -15.44
CA LEU A 143 22.13 -16.97 -16.77
C LEU A 143 22.00 -15.55 -17.34
N LEU A 144 21.56 -14.61 -16.50
CA LEU A 144 21.40 -13.20 -16.89
C LEU A 144 22.75 -12.54 -17.22
N ARG A 145 23.82 -12.86 -16.47
CA ARG A 145 25.18 -12.37 -16.77
C ARG A 145 25.71 -12.91 -18.10
N GLN A 146 25.39 -14.15 -18.44
CA GLN A 146 25.79 -14.77 -19.72
C GLN A 146 25.03 -14.22 -20.93
N SER A 147 23.86 -13.64 -20.71
CA SER A 147 22.97 -13.19 -21.77
C SER A 147 22.31 -11.85 -21.43
N PRO A 148 23.09 -10.73 -21.34
CA PRO A 148 22.56 -9.42 -21.01
C PRO A 148 21.46 -8.97 -21.96
N GLY A 149 20.35 -8.45 -21.44
CA GLY A 149 19.22 -7.93 -22.22
C GLY A 149 18.38 -8.99 -22.97
N LYS A 150 18.72 -10.27 -22.88
CA LYS A 150 17.99 -11.34 -23.57
C LYS A 150 16.66 -11.67 -22.91
N TYR A 151 16.60 -11.61 -21.61
CA TYR A 151 15.42 -11.99 -20.82
C TYR A 151 14.62 -10.78 -20.36
N SER A 152 13.31 -10.95 -20.31
CA SER A 152 12.40 -9.89 -19.86
C SER A 152 11.69 -10.26 -18.56
N PHE A 153 11.37 -9.24 -17.77
CA PHE A 153 10.50 -9.37 -16.62
C PHE A 153 9.31 -8.42 -16.71
N ALA A 154 8.18 -8.86 -16.19
CA ALA A 154 6.94 -8.11 -16.24
C ALA A 154 6.68 -7.34 -14.93
N SER A 155 5.91 -6.25 -15.03
CA SER A 155 5.26 -5.60 -13.90
C SER A 155 3.84 -5.16 -14.25
N SER A 156 3.01 -4.99 -13.25
CA SER A 156 1.62 -4.54 -13.43
C SER A 156 1.52 -3.04 -13.78
N SER A 157 2.56 -2.26 -13.56
CA SER A 157 2.69 -0.84 -13.94
C SER A 157 4.10 -0.34 -13.64
N PRO A 158 4.60 0.71 -14.31
CA PRO A 158 5.82 1.39 -13.90
C PRO A 158 5.77 1.84 -12.44
N GLY A 159 6.90 1.71 -11.73
CA GLY A 159 7.06 2.15 -10.33
C GLY A 159 6.36 1.33 -9.26
N THR A 160 5.70 0.25 -9.64
CA THR A 160 5.21 -0.74 -8.67
C THR A 160 6.37 -1.50 -8.03
N ALA A 161 6.13 -2.11 -6.87
CA ALA A 161 7.14 -2.94 -6.21
C ALA A 161 7.66 -4.07 -7.12
N GLN A 162 6.83 -4.59 -8.02
CA GLN A 162 7.23 -5.57 -9.03
C GLN A 162 8.31 -5.01 -9.98
N HIS A 163 8.10 -3.79 -10.52
CA HIS A 163 9.08 -3.11 -11.36
C HIS A 163 10.35 -2.82 -10.59
N LEU A 164 10.22 -2.15 -9.45
CA LEU A 164 11.35 -1.71 -8.64
C LEU A 164 12.15 -2.89 -8.08
N GLY A 165 11.50 -4.01 -7.77
CA GLY A 165 12.17 -5.26 -7.38
C GLY A 165 13.06 -5.79 -8.49
N GLY A 166 12.59 -5.80 -9.73
CA GLY A 166 13.38 -6.18 -10.90
C GLY A 166 14.58 -5.24 -11.13
N GLU A 167 14.35 -3.93 -11.07
CA GLU A 167 15.42 -2.94 -11.23
C GLU A 167 16.45 -2.99 -10.08
N LEU A 168 16.01 -3.26 -8.86
CA LEU A 168 16.91 -3.43 -7.73
C LEU A 168 17.79 -4.68 -7.90
N VAL A 169 17.23 -5.79 -8.42
CA VAL A 169 18.03 -6.99 -8.80
C VAL A 169 19.05 -6.63 -9.87
N LYS A 170 18.66 -5.95 -10.96
CA LYS A 170 19.59 -5.53 -12.01
C LYS A 170 20.76 -4.77 -11.44
N ARG A 171 20.50 -3.81 -10.58
CA ARG A 171 21.51 -2.97 -9.94
C ARG A 171 22.42 -3.75 -8.99
N MET A 172 21.84 -4.49 -8.04
CA MET A 172 22.61 -5.17 -6.98
C MET A 172 23.44 -6.33 -7.53
N ALA A 173 22.94 -7.04 -8.55
CA ALA A 173 23.61 -8.18 -9.15
C ALA A 173 24.45 -7.83 -10.40
N SER A 174 24.40 -6.56 -10.87
CA SER A 174 25.02 -6.10 -12.12
C SER A 174 24.62 -6.99 -13.31
N VAL A 175 23.32 -7.24 -13.45
CA VAL A 175 22.72 -8.02 -14.56
C VAL A 175 21.77 -7.13 -15.36
N ASP A 176 21.45 -7.56 -16.60
CA ASP A 176 20.51 -6.83 -17.44
C ASP A 176 19.29 -7.68 -17.82
N MET A 177 18.11 -7.09 -17.69
CA MET A 177 16.80 -7.65 -18.05
C MET A 177 15.94 -6.54 -18.65
N VAL A 178 15.13 -6.86 -19.64
CA VAL A 178 14.20 -5.92 -20.27
C VAL A 178 12.92 -5.85 -19.45
N HIS A 179 12.53 -4.66 -19.00
CA HIS A 179 11.25 -4.45 -18.32
C HIS A 179 10.10 -4.36 -19.31
N VAL A 180 9.01 -5.11 -19.06
CA VAL A 180 7.77 -5.09 -19.86
C VAL A 180 6.61 -4.66 -18.95
N PRO A 181 6.15 -3.40 -19.05
CA PRO A 181 5.03 -2.90 -18.25
C PRO A 181 3.68 -3.35 -18.82
N TYR A 182 2.75 -3.71 -17.91
CA TYR A 182 1.36 -4.02 -18.21
C TYR A 182 0.41 -3.06 -17.49
N LYS A 183 -0.90 -3.20 -17.75
CA LYS A 183 -1.96 -2.43 -17.07
C LYS A 183 -2.68 -3.29 -16.01
N GLY A 184 -1.88 -3.94 -15.14
CA GLY A 184 -2.38 -4.79 -14.06
C GLY A 184 -1.99 -6.26 -14.19
N THR A 185 -1.95 -6.96 -13.05
CA THR A 185 -1.55 -8.39 -12.97
C THR A 185 -2.51 -9.30 -13.75
N GLY A 186 -3.82 -9.00 -13.76
CA GLY A 186 -4.80 -9.83 -14.48
C GLY A 186 -4.55 -9.88 -15.99
N VAL A 187 -4.05 -8.79 -16.59
CA VAL A 187 -3.73 -8.72 -18.02
C VAL A 187 -2.39 -9.42 -18.32
N LEU A 188 -1.45 -9.33 -17.41
CA LEU A 188 -0.09 -9.86 -17.55
C LEU A 188 -0.02 -11.37 -17.30
N LEU A 189 -0.84 -11.91 -16.42
CA LEU A 189 -0.76 -13.30 -15.97
C LEU A 189 -0.83 -14.35 -17.11
N PRO A 190 -1.67 -14.21 -18.14
CA PRO A 190 -1.64 -15.11 -19.31
C PRO A 190 -0.29 -15.13 -20.03
N ASP A 191 0.38 -13.97 -20.17
CA ASP A 191 1.67 -13.88 -20.85
C ASP A 191 2.80 -14.48 -20.01
N LEU A 192 2.73 -14.37 -18.70
CA LEU A 192 3.64 -15.03 -17.76
C LEU A 192 3.47 -16.57 -17.82
N LEU A 193 2.22 -17.05 -17.78
CA LEU A 193 1.91 -18.49 -17.81
C LEU A 193 2.19 -19.15 -19.15
N SER A 194 2.21 -18.39 -20.25
CA SER A 194 2.62 -18.88 -21.59
C SER A 194 4.13 -18.77 -21.83
N GLY A 195 4.87 -18.12 -20.93
CA GLY A 195 6.31 -17.86 -21.09
C GLY A 195 6.65 -16.73 -22.07
N ARG A 196 5.66 -15.96 -22.55
CA ARG A 196 5.90 -14.79 -23.42
C ARG A 196 6.73 -13.72 -22.70
N VAL A 197 6.43 -13.43 -21.45
CA VAL A 197 7.27 -12.68 -20.52
C VAL A 197 7.57 -13.57 -19.34
N PRO A 198 8.76 -14.23 -19.31
CA PRO A 198 8.95 -15.43 -18.50
C PRO A 198 9.29 -15.19 -17.02
N MET A 199 9.38 -13.94 -16.56
CA MET A 199 9.82 -13.63 -15.20
C MET A 199 9.02 -12.47 -14.62
N MET A 200 8.79 -12.48 -13.30
CA MET A 200 8.29 -11.32 -12.56
C MET A 200 8.49 -11.46 -11.06
N PHE A 201 8.46 -10.32 -10.36
CA PHE A 201 8.06 -10.27 -8.96
C PHE A 201 6.54 -10.11 -8.85
N GLU A 202 5.87 -10.90 -8.03
CA GLU A 202 4.45 -10.70 -7.75
C GLU A 202 4.12 -11.10 -6.33
N ASN A 203 3.00 -10.59 -5.81
CA ASN A 203 2.52 -10.93 -4.48
C ASN A 203 2.48 -12.45 -4.28
N VAL A 204 3.02 -12.91 -3.16
CA VAL A 204 3.15 -14.35 -2.85
C VAL A 204 1.80 -15.06 -2.92
N ALA A 205 0.72 -14.46 -2.38
CA ALA A 205 -0.59 -15.11 -2.37
C ALA A 205 -1.15 -15.30 -3.78
N ILE A 206 -0.93 -14.35 -4.70
CA ILE A 206 -1.37 -14.44 -6.10
C ILE A 206 -0.61 -15.56 -6.82
N MET A 207 0.69 -15.71 -6.55
CA MET A 207 1.53 -16.70 -7.24
C MET A 207 1.45 -18.11 -6.64
N THR A 208 1.13 -18.25 -5.36
CA THR A 208 1.09 -19.55 -4.68
C THR A 208 0.25 -20.62 -5.41
N PRO A 209 -0.96 -20.35 -5.93
CA PRO A 209 -1.72 -21.35 -6.69
C PRO A 209 -1.00 -21.82 -7.96
N HIS A 210 -0.29 -20.95 -8.68
CA HIS A 210 0.44 -21.27 -9.90
C HIS A 210 1.74 -22.02 -9.60
N ILE A 211 2.40 -21.69 -8.48
CA ILE A 211 3.58 -22.38 -7.97
C ILE A 211 3.21 -23.81 -7.58
N ARG A 212 2.12 -24.00 -6.81
CA ARG A 212 1.66 -25.33 -6.38
C ARG A 212 1.25 -26.23 -7.54
N LYS A 213 0.76 -25.64 -8.64
CA LYS A 213 0.44 -26.38 -9.89
C LYS A 213 1.67 -26.65 -10.75
N GLY A 214 2.85 -26.14 -10.41
CA GLY A 214 4.07 -26.26 -11.20
C GLY A 214 4.06 -25.41 -12.49
N SER A 215 3.07 -24.54 -12.68
CA SER A 215 3.01 -23.65 -13.85
C SER A 215 4.05 -22.53 -13.79
N LEU A 216 4.51 -22.17 -12.59
CA LEU A 216 5.58 -21.22 -12.34
C LEU A 216 6.53 -21.79 -11.29
N ARG A 217 7.81 -21.46 -11.42
CA ARG A 217 8.87 -21.84 -10.48
C ARG A 217 9.21 -20.64 -9.61
N PRO A 218 9.07 -20.72 -8.27
CA PRO A 218 9.55 -19.68 -7.35
C PRO A 218 11.06 -19.81 -7.20
N LEU A 219 11.78 -18.69 -7.22
CA LEU A 219 13.23 -18.68 -7.02
C LEU A 219 13.64 -18.02 -5.70
N ALA A 220 12.98 -16.92 -5.31
CA ALA A 220 13.26 -16.24 -4.06
C ALA A 220 12.10 -15.33 -3.65
N VAL A 221 11.91 -15.09 -2.34
CA VAL A 221 10.98 -14.08 -1.80
C VAL A 221 11.71 -12.78 -1.51
N SER A 222 11.01 -11.68 -1.65
CA SER A 222 11.56 -10.33 -1.57
C SER A 222 11.70 -9.76 -0.15
N SER A 223 11.15 -10.44 0.84
CA SER A 223 11.21 -10.07 2.26
C SER A 223 12.55 -10.43 2.90
N ALA A 224 12.89 -9.77 4.02
CA ALA A 224 14.09 -10.10 4.80
C ALA A 224 14.04 -11.49 5.44
N LYS A 225 12.82 -12.05 5.60
CA LYS A 225 12.57 -13.41 6.13
C LYS A 225 11.72 -14.20 5.15
N ARG A 226 11.82 -15.53 5.18
CA ARG A 226 10.94 -16.42 4.41
C ARG A 226 9.49 -16.24 4.82
N THR A 227 8.57 -16.44 3.87
CA THR A 227 7.14 -16.31 4.15
C THR A 227 6.51 -17.69 4.50
N PRO A 228 5.56 -17.74 5.45
CA PRO A 228 4.85 -18.99 5.77
C PRO A 228 4.09 -19.60 4.58
N LEU A 229 3.71 -18.80 3.56
CA LEU A 229 3.03 -19.32 2.35
C LEU A 229 3.98 -20.15 1.46
N LEU A 230 5.30 -19.87 1.52
CA LEU A 230 6.34 -20.54 0.73
C LEU A 230 7.59 -20.77 1.60
N PRO A 231 7.51 -21.63 2.64
CA PRO A 231 8.57 -21.76 3.65
C PRO A 231 9.90 -22.33 3.10
N ASP A 232 9.83 -23.09 2.01
CA ASP A 232 11.00 -23.68 1.35
C ASP A 232 11.70 -22.73 0.37
N VAL A 233 11.05 -21.60 0.01
CA VAL A 233 11.61 -20.62 -0.93
C VAL A 233 12.52 -19.67 -0.15
N PRO A 234 13.81 -19.56 -0.51
CA PRO A 234 14.75 -18.66 0.17
C PRO A 234 14.40 -17.21 -0.09
N THR A 235 14.96 -16.30 0.71
CA THR A 235 14.89 -14.87 0.40
C THR A 235 15.92 -14.50 -0.68
N VAL A 236 15.70 -13.38 -1.37
CA VAL A 236 16.69 -12.81 -2.30
C VAL A 236 18.00 -12.52 -1.56
N ALA A 237 17.92 -12.05 -0.31
CA ALA A 237 19.08 -11.79 0.54
C ALA A 237 19.86 -13.08 0.87
N GLU A 238 19.18 -14.17 1.27
CA GLU A 238 19.79 -15.51 1.46
C GLU A 238 20.41 -16.05 0.16
N SER A 239 19.88 -15.62 -0.99
CA SER A 239 20.29 -16.05 -2.33
C SER A 239 21.44 -15.20 -2.90
N GLY A 240 22.13 -14.41 -2.10
CA GLY A 240 23.37 -13.74 -2.47
C GLY A 240 23.26 -12.22 -2.67
N LEU A 241 22.08 -11.62 -2.57
CA LEU A 241 21.93 -10.16 -2.61
C LEU A 241 21.62 -9.61 -1.20
N GLY A 242 22.63 -9.63 -0.33
CA GLY A 242 22.50 -9.15 1.05
C GLY A 242 21.91 -7.75 1.14
N GLY A 243 20.93 -7.56 2.04
CA GLY A 243 20.23 -6.27 2.21
C GLY A 243 19.12 -6.01 1.18
N PHE A 244 18.84 -6.95 0.26
CA PHE A 244 17.67 -6.84 -0.61
C PHE A 244 16.38 -6.99 0.19
N GLU A 245 15.51 -5.99 0.08
CA GLU A 245 14.15 -6.06 0.60
C GLU A 245 13.22 -5.18 -0.22
N VAL A 246 12.14 -5.78 -0.72
CA VAL A 246 11.05 -5.12 -1.46
C VAL A 246 9.73 -5.63 -0.92
N LEU A 247 8.98 -4.73 -0.29
CA LEU A 247 7.66 -5.05 0.27
C LEU A 247 6.59 -4.16 -0.35
N GLY A 248 5.43 -4.73 -0.61
CA GLY A 248 4.21 -3.95 -0.70
C GLY A 248 3.82 -3.49 0.70
N TRP A 249 3.25 -2.31 0.82
CA TRP A 249 2.70 -1.82 2.09
C TRP A 249 1.43 -1.02 1.87
N PHE A 250 0.61 -0.93 2.91
CA PHE A 250 -0.68 -0.25 2.88
C PHE A 250 -0.82 0.65 4.10
N ALA A 251 -1.39 1.85 3.87
CA ALA A 251 -1.63 2.82 4.92
C ALA A 251 -2.97 3.51 4.72
N LEU A 252 -3.63 3.87 5.83
CA LEU A 252 -4.81 4.74 5.86
C LEU A 252 -4.36 6.19 6.01
N LEU A 253 -4.82 7.05 5.11
CA LEU A 253 -4.56 8.49 5.13
C LEU A 253 -5.89 9.26 5.10
N ALA A 254 -5.86 10.48 5.65
CA ALA A 254 -6.94 11.45 5.62
C ALA A 254 -6.45 12.74 4.93
N PRO A 255 -7.33 13.71 4.60
CA PRO A 255 -6.91 15.04 4.19
C PRO A 255 -6.11 15.74 5.30
N ALA A 256 -5.10 16.54 4.92
CA ALA A 256 -4.40 17.40 5.87
C ALA A 256 -5.39 18.36 6.57
N GLY A 257 -5.16 18.64 7.84
CA GLY A 257 -6.08 19.44 8.64
C GLY A 257 -7.26 18.67 9.24
N THR A 258 -7.39 17.37 8.97
CA THR A 258 -8.35 16.51 9.71
C THR A 258 -8.10 16.62 11.21
N PRO A 259 -9.14 16.83 12.03
CA PRO A 259 -8.96 17.10 13.47
C PRO A 259 -8.15 15.99 14.16
N PRO A 260 -7.15 16.34 15.00
CA PRO A 260 -6.30 15.36 15.68
C PRO A 260 -7.06 14.28 16.46
N PRO A 261 -8.21 14.55 17.13
CA PRO A 261 -9.00 13.50 17.77
C PRO A 261 -9.53 12.45 16.78
N VAL A 262 -9.89 12.86 15.54
CA VAL A 262 -10.36 11.94 14.48
C VAL A 262 -9.22 11.05 14.00
N ILE A 263 -8.04 11.63 13.73
CA ILE A 263 -6.84 10.86 13.35
C ILE A 263 -6.47 9.86 14.45
N LYS A 264 -6.46 10.30 15.71
CA LYS A 264 -6.15 9.42 16.84
C LYS A 264 -7.15 8.27 16.99
N MET A 265 -8.44 8.54 16.78
CA MET A 265 -9.49 7.52 16.83
C MET A 265 -9.30 6.51 15.69
N LEU A 266 -9.16 6.97 14.43
CA LEU A 266 -8.92 6.11 13.28
C LEU A 266 -7.67 5.25 13.47
N ASN A 267 -6.57 5.84 13.98
CA ASN A 267 -5.34 5.12 14.29
C ASN A 267 -5.57 4.01 15.34
N ALA A 268 -6.24 4.35 16.44
CA ALA A 268 -6.53 3.39 17.49
C ALA A 268 -7.37 2.21 16.99
N GLU A 269 -8.40 2.48 16.17
CA GLU A 269 -9.25 1.44 15.62
C GLU A 269 -8.53 0.57 14.56
N VAL A 270 -7.68 1.17 13.70
CA VAL A 270 -6.83 0.40 12.78
C VAL A 270 -5.88 -0.52 13.55
N ASN A 271 -5.19 -0.01 14.59
CA ASN A 271 -4.28 -0.82 15.41
C ASN A 271 -4.99 -1.98 16.14
N LYS A 272 -6.21 -1.77 16.62
CA LYS A 272 -7.04 -2.85 17.20
C LYS A 272 -7.48 -3.86 16.14
N LEU A 273 -7.84 -3.38 14.95
CA LEU A 273 -8.35 -4.20 13.86
C LEU A 273 -7.30 -5.20 13.36
N ILE A 274 -6.09 -4.70 13.07
CA ILE A 274 -5.05 -5.51 12.41
C ILE A 274 -4.49 -6.64 13.26
N VAL A 275 -4.77 -6.65 14.57
CA VAL A 275 -4.39 -7.72 15.50
C VAL A 275 -5.55 -8.65 15.88
N LYS A 276 -6.76 -8.41 15.37
CA LYS A 276 -7.90 -9.33 15.56
C LYS A 276 -7.58 -10.68 14.88
N PRO A 277 -7.79 -11.84 15.54
CA PRO A 277 -7.47 -13.14 14.96
C PRO A 277 -8.06 -13.37 13.57
N SER A 278 -9.33 -13.00 13.36
CA SER A 278 -10.00 -13.14 12.06
C SER A 278 -9.39 -12.26 10.96
N VAL A 279 -8.81 -11.11 11.31
CA VAL A 279 -8.13 -10.22 10.35
C VAL A 279 -6.71 -10.72 10.07
N VAL A 280 -6.00 -11.18 11.10
CA VAL A 280 -4.68 -11.80 10.96
C VAL A 280 -4.74 -13.03 10.05
N GLU A 281 -5.77 -13.88 10.20
CA GLU A 281 -6.00 -15.02 9.31
C GLU A 281 -6.23 -14.59 7.85
N ARG A 282 -7.03 -13.55 7.64
CA ARG A 282 -7.25 -12.99 6.28
C ARG A 282 -5.98 -12.38 5.71
N PHE A 283 -5.18 -11.68 6.53
CA PHE A 283 -3.88 -11.17 6.11
C PHE A 283 -2.93 -12.32 5.73
N ALA A 284 -2.85 -13.37 6.55
CA ALA A 284 -2.02 -14.53 6.25
C ALA A 284 -2.41 -15.18 4.91
N ALA A 285 -3.72 -15.29 4.61
CA ALA A 285 -4.20 -15.79 3.31
C ALA A 285 -3.77 -14.89 2.13
N LEU A 286 -3.56 -13.60 2.37
CA LEU A 286 -3.04 -12.64 1.38
C LEU A 286 -1.50 -12.55 1.39
N GLY A 287 -0.81 -13.35 2.21
CA GLY A 287 0.62 -13.21 2.47
C GLY A 287 0.97 -11.88 3.12
N ALA A 288 0.00 -11.21 3.74
CA ALA A 288 0.21 -9.93 4.39
C ALA A 288 0.53 -10.11 5.88
N GLU A 289 1.35 -9.22 6.40
CA GLU A 289 1.69 -9.14 7.81
C GLU A 289 1.21 -7.80 8.38
N PRO A 290 0.54 -7.78 9.56
CA PRO A 290 0.11 -6.54 10.19
C PRO A 290 1.30 -5.67 10.57
N LEU A 291 1.20 -4.35 10.38
CA LEU A 291 2.30 -3.43 10.65
C LEU A 291 2.01 -2.48 11.82
N GLY A 292 0.90 -1.77 11.78
CA GLY A 292 0.45 -0.87 12.85
C GLY A 292 1.40 0.28 13.19
N GLY A 293 1.09 0.95 14.28
CA GLY A 293 1.90 2.05 14.83
C GLY A 293 1.16 3.38 14.91
N THR A 294 1.86 4.43 15.36
CA THR A 294 1.29 5.78 15.50
C THR A 294 1.21 6.52 14.16
N PRO A 295 0.44 7.62 14.06
CA PRO A 295 0.44 8.47 12.89
C PRO A 295 1.84 8.99 12.52
N GLU A 296 2.65 9.35 13.52
CA GLU A 296 4.03 9.84 13.34
C GLU A 296 4.94 8.73 12.78
N ARG A 297 4.80 7.48 13.27
CA ARG A 297 5.50 6.32 12.72
C ARG A 297 5.08 6.07 11.27
N THR A 298 3.80 6.23 10.95
CA THR A 298 3.29 6.10 9.58
C THR A 298 3.91 7.17 8.67
N ALA A 299 3.95 8.42 9.12
CA ALA A 299 4.60 9.51 8.36
C ALA A 299 6.09 9.25 8.15
N ALA A 300 6.81 8.82 9.19
CA ALA A 300 8.23 8.50 9.08
C ALA A 300 8.49 7.33 8.12
N PHE A 301 7.65 6.28 8.19
CA PHE A 301 7.73 5.13 7.29
C PHE A 301 7.55 5.55 5.82
N ILE A 302 6.52 6.34 5.52
CA ILE A 302 6.26 6.83 4.15
C ILE A 302 7.45 7.65 3.65
N ARG A 303 8.01 8.58 4.45
CA ARG A 303 9.19 9.36 4.07
C ARG A 303 10.40 8.48 3.76
N ASN A 304 10.70 7.49 4.61
CA ASN A 304 11.81 6.56 4.40
C ASN A 304 11.63 5.76 3.09
N GLU A 305 10.41 5.33 2.80
CA GLU A 305 10.09 4.66 1.53
C GLU A 305 10.26 5.60 0.32
N GLN A 306 9.84 6.85 0.43
CA GLN A 306 10.05 7.87 -0.62
C GLN A 306 11.54 8.12 -0.88
N GLU A 307 12.36 8.24 0.17
CA GLU A 307 13.81 8.44 0.06
C GLU A 307 14.49 7.22 -0.57
N LYS A 308 14.20 6.01 -0.04
CA LYS A 308 14.76 4.75 -0.53
C LYS A 308 14.46 4.56 -2.01
N TRP A 309 13.19 4.60 -2.39
CA TRP A 309 12.77 4.35 -3.77
C TRP A 309 13.06 5.51 -4.69
N GLY A 310 13.01 6.74 -4.19
CA GLY A 310 13.42 7.93 -4.95
C GLY A 310 14.86 7.83 -5.46
N LYS A 311 15.76 7.28 -4.64
CA LYS A 311 17.16 7.02 -5.06
C LYS A 311 17.20 5.94 -6.16
N VAL A 312 16.53 4.82 -5.98
CA VAL A 312 16.51 3.73 -6.96
C VAL A 312 15.93 4.21 -8.31
N ILE A 313 14.82 4.93 -8.28
CA ILE A 313 14.14 5.45 -9.46
C ILE A 313 15.03 6.41 -10.24
N ARG A 314 15.65 7.39 -9.56
CA ARG A 314 16.58 8.35 -10.22
C ARG A 314 17.80 7.65 -10.79
N ASP A 315 18.42 6.75 -10.04
CA ASP A 315 19.63 6.04 -10.45
C ASP A 315 19.35 5.09 -11.65
N SER A 316 18.12 4.57 -11.79
CA SER A 316 17.70 3.69 -12.89
C SER A 316 17.07 4.44 -14.06
N GLY A 317 16.89 5.76 -13.98
CA GLY A 317 16.27 6.57 -15.04
C GLY A 317 14.78 6.23 -15.29
N ILE A 318 14.10 5.63 -14.31
CA ILE A 318 12.71 5.21 -14.43
C ILE A 318 11.80 6.45 -14.41
N LYS A 319 10.85 6.50 -15.36
CA LYS A 319 9.77 7.50 -15.43
C LYS A 319 8.46 6.82 -15.71
N ALA A 320 7.36 7.43 -15.27
CA ALA A 320 6.00 6.94 -15.56
C ALA A 320 5.30 7.78 -16.63
N ASP A 321 5.84 8.94 -16.95
CA ASP A 321 5.39 9.91 -17.96
C ASP A 321 6.55 10.27 -18.93
#